data_53b637add3e97cc356b84c472f95721e
#
_entry.id   53b637add3e97cc356b84c472f95721e
#
_cell.length_a   1.000
_cell.length_b   1.000
_cell.length_c   1.000
_cell.angle_alpha   90.00
_cell.angle_beta   90.00
_cell.angle_gamma   90.00
#
_symmetry.space_group_name_H-M   'P 1'
#
loop_
_entity.id
_entity.type
_entity.pdbx_description
1 polymer ?
#
loop_
_entity_poly.entity_id
_entity_poly.type
_entity_poly.pdbx_seq_one_letter_code
_entity_poly.pdbx_strand_id
1 'polypeptide(L)'
;MAIADVQAACDVCLPEHESTGGKTGFVSLEVAPELSQNAAGTVEEAKRLRAAINRKNVMIKVPTTDAGVEALEALVAEGISINLTLLFSRAQTLKAYAAYTRGIAKRVAAGLPVDQIHVVASFFISRVDSALDTTLPDHLKGKIAIALAKAAYQDWEEYFSGAEFAPLAAKGANRVQLLWASTGVKNPAYPDTLYVDRLIGANTVDTVPDATLKAFIDHGTAKATLGEGAAEAKAQLAEAEKLGVDL
;
A
#
# COMPACT_ATOMS: atom_id res chain seq x y z
N MET A 1 -11.18 14.59 -18.65
CA MET A 1 -9.83 14.10 -18.98
C MET A 1 -9.48 12.92 -18.09
N ALA A 2 -9.22 13.09 -16.82
CA ALA A 2 -8.75 11.99 -15.96
C ALA A 2 -9.62 10.70 -15.96
N ILE A 3 -10.95 10.80 -15.99
CA ILE A 3 -11.83 9.62 -16.00
C ILE A 3 -11.66 8.81 -17.28
N ALA A 4 -11.65 9.46 -18.46
CA ALA A 4 -11.48 8.77 -19.75
C ALA A 4 -10.10 8.09 -19.86
N ASP A 5 -9.05 8.76 -19.35
CA ASP A 5 -7.69 8.19 -19.34
C ASP A 5 -7.61 6.95 -18.44
N VAL A 6 -8.25 7.00 -17.25
CA VAL A 6 -8.35 5.86 -16.35
C VAL A 6 -9.19 4.73 -16.93
N GLN A 7 -10.29 5.03 -17.62
CA GLN A 7 -11.07 4.01 -18.34
C GLN A 7 -10.23 3.29 -19.39
N ALA A 8 -9.49 4.03 -20.21
CA ALA A 8 -8.59 3.46 -21.22
C ALA A 8 -7.49 2.59 -20.57
N ALA A 9 -6.88 3.06 -19.49
CA ALA A 9 -5.89 2.27 -18.76
C ALA A 9 -6.50 0.99 -18.15
N CYS A 10 -7.71 1.07 -17.58
CA CYS A 10 -8.42 -0.10 -17.08
C CYS A 10 -8.68 -1.12 -18.22
N ASP A 11 -9.06 -0.65 -19.39
CA ASP A 11 -9.34 -1.52 -20.55
C ASP A 11 -8.05 -2.20 -21.04
N VAL A 12 -6.90 -1.51 -21.01
CA VAL A 12 -5.58 -2.10 -21.33
C VAL A 12 -5.19 -3.17 -20.31
N CYS A 13 -5.42 -2.93 -19.00
CA CYS A 13 -5.08 -3.86 -17.93
C CYS A 13 -6.12 -4.98 -17.71
N LEU A 14 -7.28 -4.91 -18.40
CA LEU A 14 -8.38 -5.85 -18.18
C LEU A 14 -8.01 -7.31 -18.48
N PRO A 15 -7.28 -7.65 -19.57
CA PRO A 15 -6.88 -9.04 -19.81
C PRO A 15 -6.04 -9.64 -18.68
N GLU A 16 -5.13 -8.86 -18.10
CA GLU A 16 -4.33 -9.28 -16.94
C GLU A 16 -5.23 -9.50 -15.71
N HIS A 17 -6.16 -8.57 -15.47
CA HIS A 17 -7.11 -8.69 -14.38
C HIS A 17 -7.95 -9.97 -14.48
N GLU A 18 -8.43 -10.30 -15.67
CA GLU A 18 -9.23 -11.51 -15.92
C GLU A 18 -8.42 -12.79 -15.80
N SER A 19 -7.21 -12.82 -16.37
CA SER A 19 -6.32 -13.99 -16.36
C SER A 19 -5.89 -14.39 -14.95
N THR A 20 -5.80 -13.41 -14.03
CA THR A 20 -5.41 -13.63 -12.64
C THR A 20 -6.60 -13.85 -11.69
N GLY A 21 -7.81 -13.93 -12.23
CA GLY A 21 -9.04 -14.06 -11.43
C GLY A 21 -9.31 -12.83 -10.55
N GLY A 22 -8.96 -11.63 -11.03
CA GLY A 22 -9.22 -10.38 -10.35
C GLY A 22 -8.14 -9.96 -9.33
N LYS A 23 -6.99 -10.62 -9.29
CA LYS A 23 -5.96 -10.36 -8.28
C LYS A 23 -4.98 -9.25 -8.65
N THR A 24 -4.78 -8.99 -9.94
CA THR A 24 -3.87 -7.97 -10.49
C THR A 24 -4.55 -7.13 -11.56
N GLY A 25 -3.81 -6.30 -12.29
CA GLY A 25 -4.36 -5.49 -13.39
C GLY A 25 -5.25 -4.34 -12.94
N PHE A 26 -5.07 -3.82 -11.74
CA PHE A 26 -5.81 -2.67 -11.23
C PHE A 26 -5.22 -1.35 -11.69
N VAL A 27 -6.09 -0.36 -11.86
CA VAL A 27 -5.74 1.04 -12.10
C VAL A 27 -6.34 1.90 -10.98
N SER A 28 -5.61 2.90 -10.50
CA SER A 28 -6.06 3.75 -9.40
C SER A 28 -6.33 5.19 -9.85
N LEU A 29 -7.42 5.80 -9.36
CA LEU A 29 -7.69 7.23 -9.43
C LEU A 29 -7.89 7.79 -8.03
N GLU A 30 -7.17 8.86 -7.70
CA GLU A 30 -7.18 9.49 -6.38
C GLU A 30 -8.34 10.48 -6.26
N VAL A 31 -8.96 10.54 -5.08
CA VAL A 31 -9.90 11.59 -4.71
C VAL A 31 -9.19 12.96 -4.65
N ALA A 32 -9.94 14.04 -4.74
CA ALA A 32 -9.38 15.39 -4.67
C ALA A 32 -8.66 15.62 -3.32
N PRO A 33 -7.44 16.23 -3.33
CA PRO A 33 -6.64 16.45 -2.11
C PRO A 33 -7.35 17.24 -1.02
N GLU A 34 -8.26 18.13 -1.40
CA GLU A 34 -9.06 18.98 -0.51
C GLU A 34 -9.97 18.16 0.42
N LEU A 35 -10.25 16.89 0.04
CA LEU A 35 -11.07 15.98 0.82
C LEU A 35 -10.28 15.22 1.89
N SER A 36 -8.96 15.40 1.95
CA SER A 36 -8.07 14.62 2.83
C SER A 36 -8.43 14.65 4.33
N GLN A 37 -9.18 15.68 4.78
CA GLN A 37 -9.66 15.82 6.15
C GLN A 37 -11.19 15.70 6.27
N ASN A 38 -11.87 15.20 5.22
CA ASN A 38 -13.34 15.10 5.17
C ASN A 38 -13.75 13.67 4.78
N ALA A 39 -14.04 12.84 5.78
CA ALA A 39 -14.43 11.44 5.56
C ALA A 39 -15.69 11.29 4.71
N ALA A 40 -16.75 12.04 5.02
CA ALA A 40 -18.01 11.98 4.28
C ALA A 40 -17.84 12.43 2.82
N GLY A 41 -17.13 13.55 2.58
CA GLY A 41 -16.83 14.03 1.23
C GLY A 41 -15.96 13.04 0.44
N THR A 42 -15.00 12.38 1.10
CA THR A 42 -14.18 11.32 0.51
C THR A 42 -15.04 10.13 0.07
N VAL A 43 -15.99 9.70 0.90
CA VAL A 43 -16.91 8.60 0.56
C VAL A 43 -17.78 8.97 -0.64
N GLU A 44 -18.39 10.14 -0.65
CA GLU A 44 -19.23 10.60 -1.76
C GLU A 44 -18.44 10.68 -3.07
N GLU A 45 -17.27 11.29 -3.05
CA GLU A 45 -16.42 11.44 -4.24
C GLU A 45 -15.92 10.08 -4.73
N ALA A 46 -15.49 9.20 -3.85
CA ALA A 46 -15.05 7.85 -4.22
C ALA A 46 -16.17 7.06 -4.91
N LYS A 47 -17.40 7.14 -4.42
CA LYS A 47 -18.59 6.52 -5.03
C LYS A 47 -18.88 7.12 -6.41
N ARG A 48 -18.83 8.45 -6.52
CA ARG A 48 -19.01 9.16 -7.78
C ARG A 48 -17.95 8.74 -8.83
N LEU A 49 -16.68 8.71 -8.44
CA LEU A 49 -15.58 8.29 -9.31
C LEU A 49 -15.71 6.83 -9.73
N ARG A 50 -15.99 5.92 -8.78
CA ARG A 50 -16.21 4.49 -9.07
C ARG A 50 -17.34 4.28 -10.08
N ALA A 51 -18.45 4.99 -9.91
CA ALA A 51 -19.60 4.91 -10.84
C ALA A 51 -19.26 5.51 -12.21
N ALA A 52 -18.58 6.66 -12.27
CA ALA A 52 -18.22 7.33 -13.50
C ALA A 52 -17.19 6.54 -14.33
N ILE A 53 -16.21 5.91 -13.69
CA ILE A 53 -15.21 5.05 -14.36
C ILE A 53 -15.86 3.77 -14.86
N ASN A 54 -16.73 3.17 -14.08
CA ASN A 54 -17.49 1.95 -14.41
C ASN A 54 -16.61 0.84 -15.04
N ARG A 55 -15.51 0.51 -14.35
CA ARG A 55 -14.61 -0.61 -14.69
C ARG A 55 -14.36 -1.46 -13.45
N LYS A 56 -14.39 -2.80 -13.60
CA LYS A 56 -14.24 -3.73 -12.47
C LYS A 56 -12.85 -3.68 -11.81
N ASN A 57 -11.83 -3.33 -12.58
CA ASN A 57 -10.43 -3.27 -12.17
C ASN A 57 -9.97 -1.85 -11.77
N VAL A 58 -10.87 -0.99 -11.30
CA VAL A 58 -10.50 0.30 -10.74
C VAL A 58 -10.44 0.26 -9.22
N MET A 59 -9.42 0.87 -8.64
CA MET A 59 -9.33 1.22 -7.23
C MET A 59 -9.46 2.72 -7.07
N ILE A 60 -10.20 3.15 -6.06
CA ILE A 60 -10.20 4.58 -5.69
C ILE A 60 -9.07 4.81 -4.68
N LYS A 61 -8.22 5.78 -4.98
CA LYS A 61 -7.07 6.09 -4.13
C LYS A 61 -7.45 7.15 -3.10
N VAL A 62 -7.14 6.87 -1.82
CA VAL A 62 -7.55 7.67 -0.66
C VAL A 62 -6.34 7.92 0.24
N PRO A 63 -6.04 9.17 0.64
CA PRO A 63 -4.98 9.47 1.60
C PRO A 63 -5.24 8.83 2.97
N THR A 64 -4.19 8.33 3.63
CA THR A 64 -4.30 7.65 4.93
C THR A 64 -4.24 8.67 6.08
N THR A 65 -5.12 9.65 6.06
CA THR A 65 -5.46 10.50 7.19
C THR A 65 -6.47 9.80 8.10
N ASP A 66 -6.74 10.31 9.30
CA ASP A 66 -7.79 9.76 10.16
C ASP A 66 -9.16 9.75 9.44
N ALA A 67 -9.47 10.83 8.69
CA ALA A 67 -10.67 10.90 7.84
C ALA A 67 -10.66 9.88 6.70
N GLY A 68 -9.50 9.65 6.07
CA GLY A 68 -9.34 8.64 5.01
C GLY A 68 -9.48 7.21 5.54
N VAL A 69 -9.00 6.93 6.75
CA VAL A 69 -9.19 5.63 7.43
C VAL A 69 -10.66 5.39 7.78
N GLU A 70 -11.38 6.43 8.23
CA GLU A 70 -12.82 6.36 8.44
C GLU A 70 -13.57 6.10 7.12
N ALA A 71 -13.21 6.81 6.06
CA ALA A 71 -13.76 6.60 4.72
C ALA A 71 -13.50 5.19 4.19
N LEU A 72 -12.32 4.61 4.45
CA LEU A 72 -11.98 3.23 4.06
C LEU A 72 -13.00 2.22 4.57
N GLU A 73 -13.35 2.27 5.86
CA GLU A 73 -14.31 1.34 6.45
C GLU A 73 -15.66 1.41 5.75
N ALA A 74 -16.16 2.62 5.48
CA ALA A 74 -17.44 2.84 4.79
C ALA A 74 -17.38 2.34 3.34
N LEU A 75 -16.33 2.68 2.59
CA LEU A 75 -16.16 2.30 1.18
C LEU A 75 -16.02 0.80 0.99
N VAL A 76 -15.26 0.14 1.86
CA VAL A 76 -15.13 -1.32 1.86
C VAL A 76 -16.47 -1.98 2.18
N ALA A 77 -17.23 -1.45 3.14
CA ALA A 77 -18.57 -1.94 3.44
C ALA A 77 -19.52 -1.82 2.24
N GLU A 78 -19.34 -0.82 1.38
CA GLU A 78 -20.10 -0.66 0.13
C GLU A 78 -19.54 -1.47 -1.06
N GLY A 79 -18.41 -2.16 -0.91
CA GLY A 79 -17.84 -3.03 -1.94
C GLY A 79 -16.92 -2.33 -2.92
N ILE A 80 -16.29 -1.26 -2.52
CA ILE A 80 -15.37 -0.50 -3.35
C ILE A 80 -13.93 -0.90 -3.02
N SER A 81 -13.16 -1.30 -4.05
CA SER A 81 -11.72 -1.56 -3.92
C SER A 81 -10.95 -0.26 -3.76
N ILE A 82 -10.01 -0.22 -2.82
CA ILE A 82 -9.32 1.00 -2.38
C ILE A 82 -7.80 0.86 -2.47
N ASN A 83 -7.16 1.93 -2.91
CA ASN A 83 -5.73 2.13 -2.76
C ASN A 83 -5.49 3.20 -1.69
N LEU A 84 -5.17 2.77 -0.46
CA LEU A 84 -4.74 3.71 0.58
C LEU A 84 -3.36 4.24 0.24
N THR A 85 -3.16 5.55 0.32
CA THR A 85 -1.89 6.19 -0.05
C THR A 85 -1.33 7.07 1.05
N LEU A 86 -0.04 7.39 0.93
CA LEU A 86 0.67 8.23 1.89
C LEU A 86 0.77 7.58 3.28
N LEU A 87 1.04 6.27 3.30
CA LEU A 87 1.46 5.60 4.53
C LEU A 87 2.96 5.78 4.74
N PHE A 88 3.32 6.16 5.95
CA PHE A 88 4.71 6.39 6.36
C PHE A 88 5.07 5.72 7.69
N SER A 89 4.09 5.16 8.42
CA SER A 89 4.33 4.53 9.70
C SER A 89 3.58 3.21 9.87
N ARG A 90 4.11 2.35 10.73
CA ARG A 90 3.49 1.08 11.12
C ARG A 90 2.13 1.31 11.79
N ALA A 91 2.03 2.33 12.63
CA ALA A 91 0.78 2.67 13.32
C ALA A 91 -0.34 3.05 12.35
N GLN A 92 -0.05 3.86 11.30
CA GLN A 92 -1.03 4.16 10.25
C GLN A 92 -1.48 2.88 9.53
N THR A 93 -0.53 1.99 9.24
CA THR A 93 -0.80 0.74 8.52
C THR A 93 -1.72 -0.18 9.33
N LEU A 94 -1.47 -0.34 10.62
CA LEU A 94 -2.33 -1.13 11.52
C LEU A 94 -3.73 -0.53 11.68
N LYS A 95 -3.86 0.80 11.78
CA LYS A 95 -5.17 1.49 11.76
C LYS A 95 -5.95 1.18 10.48
N ALA A 96 -5.27 1.19 9.34
CA ALA A 96 -5.87 0.87 8.04
C ALA A 96 -6.36 -0.59 7.99
N TYR A 97 -5.58 -1.55 8.49
CA TYR A 97 -5.98 -2.95 8.55
C TYR A 97 -7.23 -3.15 9.42
N ALA A 98 -7.28 -2.50 10.58
CA ALA A 98 -8.44 -2.55 11.47
C ALA A 98 -9.70 -1.96 10.81
N ALA A 99 -9.60 -0.82 10.12
CA ALA A 99 -10.72 -0.22 9.40
C ALA A 99 -11.20 -1.11 8.24
N TYR A 100 -10.27 -1.67 7.45
CA TYR A 100 -10.58 -2.66 6.42
C TYR A 100 -11.35 -3.86 7.00
N THR A 101 -10.84 -4.45 8.08
CA THR A 101 -11.42 -5.61 8.75
C THR A 101 -12.85 -5.32 9.20
N ARG A 102 -13.12 -4.15 9.80
CA ARG A 102 -14.47 -3.72 10.18
C ARG A 102 -15.39 -3.54 8.96
N GLY A 103 -14.88 -2.95 7.87
CA GLY A 103 -15.65 -2.80 6.63
C GLY A 103 -16.05 -4.14 6.03
N ILE A 104 -15.12 -5.10 5.95
CA ILE A 104 -15.40 -6.48 5.51
C ILE A 104 -16.39 -7.18 6.46
N ALA A 105 -16.23 -7.03 7.77
CA ALA A 105 -17.14 -7.62 8.74
C ALA A 105 -18.59 -7.12 8.56
N LYS A 106 -18.78 -5.83 8.27
CA LYS A 106 -20.10 -5.26 7.94
C LYS A 106 -20.72 -5.93 6.70
N ARG A 107 -19.93 -6.16 5.65
CA ARG A 107 -20.43 -6.86 4.45
C ARG A 107 -20.80 -8.31 4.71
N VAL A 108 -19.95 -9.02 5.45
CA VAL A 108 -20.24 -10.42 5.85
C VAL A 108 -21.54 -10.48 6.66
N ALA A 109 -21.74 -9.56 7.61
CA ALA A 109 -22.95 -9.48 8.40
C ALA A 109 -24.20 -9.17 7.55
N ALA A 110 -24.05 -8.43 6.47
CA ALA A 110 -25.10 -8.13 5.49
C ALA A 110 -25.31 -9.24 4.44
N GLY A 111 -24.56 -10.34 4.50
CA GLY A 111 -24.64 -11.43 3.52
C GLY A 111 -24.12 -11.07 2.13
N LEU A 112 -23.29 -10.04 2.01
CA LEU A 112 -22.73 -9.55 0.75
C LEU A 112 -21.38 -10.20 0.44
N PRO A 113 -21.02 -10.40 -0.86
CA PRO A 113 -19.76 -11.01 -1.26
C PRO A 113 -18.56 -10.12 -0.87
N VAL A 114 -17.44 -10.74 -0.49
CA VAL A 114 -16.20 -10.04 -0.05
C VAL A 114 -14.97 -10.40 -0.88
N ASP A 115 -15.04 -11.44 -1.70
CA ASP A 115 -13.95 -12.00 -2.51
C ASP A 115 -13.48 -11.08 -3.64
N GLN A 116 -14.34 -10.16 -4.09
CA GLN A 116 -14.03 -9.19 -5.15
C GLN A 116 -13.54 -7.83 -4.62
N ILE A 117 -13.35 -7.69 -3.30
CA ILE A 117 -12.88 -6.45 -2.72
C ILE A 117 -11.38 -6.56 -2.48
N HIS A 118 -10.64 -5.65 -3.09
CA HIS A 118 -9.20 -5.58 -2.97
C HIS A 118 -8.79 -4.23 -2.39
N VAL A 119 -7.88 -4.27 -1.43
CA VAL A 119 -7.29 -3.06 -0.85
C VAL A 119 -5.78 -3.18 -0.89
N VAL A 120 -5.13 -2.12 -1.32
CA VAL A 120 -3.68 -1.97 -1.22
C VAL A 120 -3.34 -0.83 -0.27
N ALA A 121 -2.27 -1.00 0.49
CA ALA A 121 -1.73 -0.02 1.41
C ALA A 121 -0.40 0.48 0.85
N SER A 122 -0.41 1.66 0.22
CA SER A 122 0.76 2.26 -0.44
C SER A 122 1.69 2.89 0.59
N PHE A 123 2.69 2.12 0.99
CA PHE A 123 3.73 2.50 1.94
C PHE A 123 4.87 3.21 1.20
N PHE A 124 5.16 4.44 1.58
CA PHE A 124 6.12 5.29 0.88
C PHE A 124 7.54 5.09 1.39
N ILE A 125 8.46 4.74 0.50
CA ILE A 125 9.81 4.28 0.84
C ILE A 125 10.84 5.43 0.78
N SER A 126 11.25 5.87 -0.41
CA SER A 126 12.38 6.80 -0.55
C SER A 126 12.19 8.14 0.14
N ARG A 127 10.95 8.56 0.39
CA ARG A 127 10.67 9.82 1.09
C ARG A 127 11.08 9.77 2.56
N VAL A 128 11.02 8.60 3.19
CA VAL A 128 11.46 8.40 4.59
C VAL A 128 12.96 8.66 4.69
N ASP A 129 13.78 7.98 3.88
CA ASP A 129 15.24 8.21 3.88
C ASP A 129 15.58 9.64 3.48
N SER A 130 14.88 10.21 2.46
CA SER A 130 15.11 11.62 2.06
C SER A 130 14.85 12.62 3.19
N ALA A 131 13.93 12.34 4.08
CA ALA A 131 13.64 13.20 5.24
C ALA A 131 14.65 13.00 6.38
N LEU A 132 15.13 11.77 6.58
CA LEU A 132 15.92 11.40 7.75
C LEU A 132 17.44 11.44 7.54
N ASP A 133 17.92 11.17 6.32
CA ASP A 133 19.35 11.01 6.03
C ASP A 133 20.22 12.25 6.39
N THR A 134 19.63 13.44 6.39
CA THR A 134 20.34 14.67 6.78
C THR A 134 20.62 14.77 8.27
N THR A 135 19.87 14.04 9.10
CA THR A 135 19.94 14.07 10.57
C THR A 135 20.54 12.82 11.16
N LEU A 136 20.61 11.74 10.39
CA LEU A 136 21.09 10.45 10.84
C LEU A 136 22.62 10.29 10.65
N PRO A 137 23.29 9.50 11.51
CA PRO A 137 24.69 9.12 11.29
C PRO A 137 24.83 8.25 10.03
N ASP A 138 25.99 8.30 9.39
CA ASP A 138 26.25 7.68 8.08
C ASP A 138 25.90 6.19 8.03
N HIS A 139 26.08 5.45 9.10
CA HIS A 139 25.79 4.02 9.12
C HIS A 139 24.29 3.67 9.10
N LEU A 140 23.39 4.64 9.34
CA LEU A 140 21.92 4.49 9.25
C LEU A 140 21.34 5.05 7.97
N LYS A 141 22.07 5.87 7.22
CA LYS A 141 21.60 6.50 5.98
C LYS A 141 21.22 5.45 4.93
N GLY A 142 20.09 5.65 4.26
CA GLY A 142 19.55 4.75 3.24
C GLY A 142 19.06 3.41 3.78
N LYS A 143 18.86 3.26 5.11
CA LYS A 143 18.47 2.01 5.75
C LYS A 143 17.14 2.06 6.47
N ILE A 144 16.74 3.23 6.97
CA ILE A 144 15.56 3.35 7.83
C ILE A 144 14.27 3.06 7.07
N ALA A 145 14.13 3.54 5.82
CA ALA A 145 12.98 3.23 4.99
C ALA A 145 12.82 1.72 4.74
N ILE A 146 13.92 1.02 4.44
CA ILE A 146 13.93 -0.43 4.25
C ILE A 146 13.59 -1.16 5.55
N ALA A 147 14.19 -0.76 6.67
CA ALA A 147 13.93 -1.34 7.98
C ALA A 147 12.46 -1.18 8.38
N LEU A 148 11.89 0.02 8.14
CA LEU A 148 10.48 0.32 8.43
C LEU A 148 9.54 -0.51 7.57
N ALA A 149 9.84 -0.66 6.26
CA ALA A 149 9.05 -1.49 5.35
C ALA A 149 9.07 -2.97 5.77
N LYS A 150 10.24 -3.50 6.16
CA LYS A 150 10.37 -4.88 6.67
C LYS A 150 9.58 -5.09 7.97
N ALA A 151 9.61 -4.13 8.88
CA ALA A 151 8.81 -4.18 10.10
C ALA A 151 7.30 -4.11 9.79
N ALA A 152 6.87 -3.23 8.87
CA ALA A 152 5.48 -3.17 8.43
C ALA A 152 5.00 -4.48 7.77
N TYR A 153 5.89 -5.19 7.06
CA TYR A 153 5.57 -6.50 6.50
C TYR A 153 5.39 -7.57 7.59
N GLN A 154 6.21 -7.55 8.65
CA GLN A 154 6.02 -8.44 9.80
C GLN A 154 4.69 -8.18 10.51
N ASP A 155 4.34 -6.90 10.73
CA ASP A 155 3.03 -6.53 11.28
C ASP A 155 1.87 -7.01 10.40
N TRP A 156 2.04 -6.96 9.07
CA TRP A 156 1.07 -7.47 8.12
C TRP A 156 0.89 -8.99 8.24
N GLU A 157 1.98 -9.75 8.32
CA GLU A 157 1.93 -11.20 8.50
C GLU A 157 1.21 -11.57 9.81
N GLU A 158 1.57 -10.91 10.90
CA GLU A 158 0.97 -11.13 12.21
C GLU A 158 -0.53 -10.79 12.20
N TYR A 159 -0.90 -9.63 11.70
CA TYR A 159 -2.29 -9.16 11.68
C TYR A 159 -3.20 -10.10 10.87
N PHE A 160 -2.82 -10.41 9.64
CA PHE A 160 -3.66 -11.21 8.74
C PHE A 160 -3.58 -12.73 8.96
N SER A 161 -2.66 -13.21 9.79
CA SER A 161 -2.68 -14.58 10.33
C SER A 161 -3.40 -14.69 11.68
N GLY A 162 -3.75 -13.56 12.28
CA GLY A 162 -4.40 -13.49 13.60
C GLY A 162 -5.86 -13.92 13.62
N ALA A 163 -6.35 -14.17 14.84
CA ALA A 163 -7.71 -14.68 15.08
C ALA A 163 -8.82 -13.70 14.65
N GLU A 164 -8.53 -12.41 14.62
CA GLU A 164 -9.52 -11.38 14.22
C GLU A 164 -9.88 -11.46 12.75
N PHE A 165 -8.91 -11.71 11.87
CA PHE A 165 -9.14 -11.80 10.43
C PHE A 165 -9.53 -13.20 9.94
N ALA A 166 -9.17 -14.26 10.66
CA ALA A 166 -9.41 -15.65 10.26
C ALA A 166 -10.89 -15.97 9.87
N PRO A 167 -11.91 -15.51 10.61
CA PRO A 167 -13.30 -15.75 10.23
C PRO A 167 -13.71 -15.07 8.91
N LEU A 168 -13.13 -13.93 8.60
CA LEU A 168 -13.39 -13.18 7.36
C LEU A 168 -12.69 -13.84 6.18
N ALA A 169 -11.44 -14.30 6.37
CA ALA A 169 -10.72 -15.08 5.39
C ALA A 169 -11.46 -16.36 5.01
N ALA A 170 -12.09 -17.06 5.98
CA ALA A 170 -12.92 -18.22 5.75
C ALA A 170 -14.19 -17.93 4.91
N LYS A 171 -14.58 -16.66 4.81
CA LYS A 171 -15.68 -16.18 3.94
C LYS A 171 -15.16 -15.67 2.58
N GLY A 172 -13.88 -15.81 2.28
CA GLY A 172 -13.26 -15.41 1.03
C GLY A 172 -12.72 -13.97 1.02
N ALA A 173 -12.63 -13.30 2.17
CA ALA A 173 -12.05 -11.96 2.22
C ALA A 173 -10.56 -11.98 1.86
N ASN A 174 -10.15 -11.07 1.00
CA ASN A 174 -8.75 -10.87 0.65
C ASN A 174 -8.00 -10.18 1.80
N ARG A 175 -6.70 -10.43 1.93
CA ARG A 175 -5.84 -9.62 2.80
C ARG A 175 -5.55 -8.29 2.11
N VAL A 176 -5.38 -7.22 2.86
CA VAL A 176 -4.81 -5.98 2.32
C VAL A 176 -3.40 -6.29 1.81
N GLN A 177 -3.05 -5.86 0.60
CA GLN A 177 -1.68 -6.00 0.10
C GLN A 177 -0.85 -4.76 0.45
N LEU A 178 0.36 -4.97 0.96
CA LEU A 178 1.34 -3.89 1.02
C LEU A 178 1.82 -3.55 -0.39
N LEU A 179 1.77 -2.25 -0.70
CA LEU A 179 2.28 -1.71 -1.95
C LEU A 179 3.45 -0.77 -1.63
N TRP A 180 4.62 -1.09 -2.14
CA TRP A 180 5.77 -0.21 -2.04
C TRP A 180 5.63 0.93 -3.04
N ALA A 181 5.52 2.15 -2.51
CA ALA A 181 5.39 3.37 -3.31
C ALA A 181 6.63 4.25 -3.16
N SER A 182 6.91 5.06 -4.18
CA SER A 182 8.09 5.93 -4.18
C SER A 182 9.41 5.15 -4.05
N THR A 183 9.57 4.07 -4.82
CA THR A 183 10.74 3.18 -4.80
C THR A 183 11.90 3.68 -5.66
N GLY A 184 11.71 4.77 -6.41
CA GLY A 184 12.82 5.46 -7.10
C GLY A 184 13.75 6.15 -6.11
N VAL A 185 15.04 5.84 -6.22
CA VAL A 185 16.11 6.42 -5.39
C VAL A 185 16.23 7.94 -5.66
N LYS A 186 16.39 8.74 -4.60
CA LYS A 186 16.54 10.21 -4.67
C LYS A 186 17.97 10.66 -4.46
N ASN A 187 18.73 9.94 -3.64
CA ASN A 187 20.13 10.24 -3.36
C ASN A 187 21.03 9.53 -4.40
N PRO A 188 21.78 10.27 -5.24
CA PRO A 188 22.62 9.67 -6.28
C PRO A 188 23.81 8.84 -5.73
N ALA A 189 24.07 8.91 -4.44
CA ALA A 189 25.09 8.07 -3.80
C ALA A 189 24.61 6.64 -3.52
N TYR A 190 23.31 6.37 -3.66
CA TYR A 190 22.75 5.03 -3.45
C TYR A 190 22.58 4.28 -4.79
N PRO A 191 22.66 2.95 -4.77
CA PRO A 191 22.29 2.14 -5.94
C PRO A 191 20.88 2.50 -6.41
N ASP A 192 20.67 2.68 -7.69
CA ASP A 192 19.41 3.14 -8.30
C ASP A 192 18.27 2.10 -8.19
N THR A 193 18.60 0.83 -7.89
CA THR A 193 17.65 -0.26 -7.60
C THR A 193 17.49 -0.56 -6.11
N LEU A 194 18.12 0.21 -5.20
CA LEU A 194 18.24 -0.06 -3.77
C LEU A 194 16.95 -0.59 -3.12
N TYR A 195 15.86 0.12 -3.30
CA TYR A 195 14.61 -0.22 -2.61
C TYR A 195 13.92 -1.43 -3.23
N VAL A 196 13.94 -1.54 -4.55
CA VAL A 196 13.35 -2.70 -5.26
C VAL A 196 14.08 -3.96 -4.86
N ASP A 197 15.42 -4.00 -4.95
CA ASP A 197 16.25 -5.16 -4.62
C ASP A 197 16.05 -5.65 -3.17
N ARG A 198 15.71 -4.75 -2.26
CA ARG A 198 15.64 -5.04 -0.81
C ARG A 198 14.22 -5.35 -0.30
N LEU A 199 13.19 -5.14 -1.12
CA LEU A 199 11.78 -5.24 -0.70
C LEU A 199 10.95 -6.23 -1.52
N ILE A 200 11.58 -7.10 -2.30
CA ILE A 200 10.90 -8.18 -3.01
C ILE A 200 10.41 -9.23 -2.01
N GLY A 201 9.12 -9.48 -1.98
CA GLY A 201 8.51 -10.48 -1.11
C GLY A 201 7.13 -10.93 -1.57
N ALA A 202 6.64 -12.02 -0.99
CA ALA A 202 5.32 -12.54 -1.29
C ALA A 202 4.20 -11.58 -0.85
N ASN A 203 3.11 -11.56 -1.60
CA ASN A 203 1.92 -10.76 -1.29
C ASN A 203 2.15 -9.24 -1.21
N THR A 204 3.19 -8.75 -1.87
CA THR A 204 3.47 -7.32 -2.01
C THR A 204 3.39 -6.88 -3.47
N VAL A 205 3.20 -5.59 -3.68
CA VAL A 205 3.16 -4.93 -4.99
C VAL A 205 4.15 -3.77 -4.95
N ASP A 206 4.71 -3.38 -6.08
CA ASP A 206 5.52 -2.17 -6.21
C ASP A 206 5.04 -1.33 -7.40
N THR A 207 4.91 -0.03 -7.20
CA THR A 207 4.69 0.93 -8.29
C THR A 207 6.02 1.52 -8.72
N VAL A 208 6.76 0.74 -9.50
CA VAL A 208 8.14 1.06 -9.91
C VAL A 208 8.14 2.18 -10.95
N PRO A 209 8.88 3.28 -10.74
CA PRO A 209 9.08 4.30 -11.77
C PRO A 209 9.83 3.74 -13.00
N ASP A 210 9.53 4.26 -14.20
CA ASP A 210 10.10 3.77 -15.46
C ASP A 210 11.64 3.69 -15.46
N ALA A 211 12.32 4.71 -14.91
CA ALA A 211 13.77 4.72 -14.82
C ALA A 211 14.29 3.61 -13.91
N THR A 212 13.66 3.41 -12.75
CA THR A 212 14.01 2.34 -11.80
C THR A 212 13.70 0.96 -12.38
N LEU A 213 12.60 0.81 -13.12
CA LEU A 213 12.28 -0.45 -13.81
C LEU A 213 13.32 -0.81 -14.85
N LYS A 214 13.78 0.16 -15.65
CA LYS A 214 14.86 -0.04 -16.62
C LYS A 214 16.16 -0.46 -15.96
N ALA A 215 16.55 0.22 -14.88
CA ALA A 215 17.74 -0.13 -14.10
C ALA A 215 17.62 -1.54 -13.50
N PHE A 216 16.46 -1.87 -12.95
CA PHE A 216 16.23 -3.19 -12.37
C PHE A 216 16.29 -4.32 -13.43
N ILE A 217 15.76 -4.10 -14.62
CA ILE A 217 15.85 -5.07 -15.73
C ILE A 217 17.31 -5.26 -16.18
N ASP A 218 18.11 -4.19 -16.18
CA ASP A 218 19.50 -4.19 -16.63
C ASP A 218 20.44 -4.86 -15.60
N HIS A 219 20.34 -4.49 -14.33
CA HIS A 219 21.30 -4.92 -13.30
C HIS A 219 20.71 -5.20 -11.91
N GLY A 220 19.38 -5.16 -11.73
CA GLY A 220 18.72 -5.45 -10.47
C GLY A 220 18.83 -6.93 -10.04
N THR A 221 18.54 -7.17 -8.78
CA THR A 221 18.60 -8.52 -8.19
C THR A 221 17.22 -9.04 -7.85
N ALA A 222 16.65 -9.89 -8.69
CA ALA A 222 15.35 -10.53 -8.48
C ALA A 222 15.43 -11.66 -7.44
N LYS A 223 15.52 -11.30 -6.16
CA LYS A 223 15.61 -12.23 -5.03
C LYS A 223 14.60 -11.85 -3.95
N ALA A 224 13.95 -12.81 -3.30
CA ALA A 224 13.09 -12.58 -2.15
C ALA A 224 13.92 -12.12 -0.94
N THR A 225 13.99 -10.81 -0.73
CA THR A 225 14.83 -10.14 0.27
C THR A 225 14.04 -9.52 1.42
N LEU A 226 12.73 -9.37 1.26
CA LEU A 226 11.86 -8.69 2.22
C LEU A 226 11.89 -9.34 3.62
N GLY A 227 11.92 -10.66 3.68
CA GLY A 227 12.01 -11.43 4.93
C GLY A 227 13.41 -11.54 5.54
N GLU A 228 14.45 -11.06 4.81
CA GLU A 228 15.84 -11.14 5.29
C GLU A 228 16.18 -9.99 6.24
N GLY A 229 17.07 -10.24 7.23
CA GLY A 229 17.63 -9.21 8.09
C GLY A 229 16.64 -8.55 9.07
N ALA A 230 15.60 -9.24 9.51
CA ALA A 230 14.59 -8.72 10.42
C ALA A 230 15.18 -8.20 11.76
N ALA A 231 16.17 -8.92 12.32
CA ALA A 231 16.84 -8.50 13.55
C ALA A 231 17.66 -7.21 13.34
N GLU A 232 18.33 -7.07 12.19
CA GLU A 232 19.08 -5.86 11.83
C GLU A 232 18.11 -4.69 11.64
N ALA A 233 17.02 -4.89 10.91
CA ALA A 233 15.99 -3.87 10.71
C ALA A 233 15.45 -3.35 12.06
N LYS A 234 15.13 -4.25 12.99
CA LYS A 234 14.67 -3.89 14.33
C LYS A 234 15.72 -3.10 15.10
N ALA A 235 17.00 -3.47 15.02
CA ALA A 235 18.08 -2.74 15.68
C ALA A 235 18.26 -1.33 15.11
N GLN A 236 18.20 -1.18 13.78
CA GLN A 236 18.28 0.13 13.09
C GLN A 236 17.14 1.06 13.49
N LEU A 237 15.90 0.56 13.54
CA LEU A 237 14.75 1.35 14.00
C LEU A 237 14.91 1.77 15.46
N ALA A 238 15.28 0.85 16.35
CA ALA A 238 15.49 1.16 17.76
C ALA A 238 16.62 2.18 18.00
N GLU A 239 17.65 2.18 17.16
CA GLU A 239 18.71 3.19 17.20
C GLU A 239 18.21 4.55 16.71
N ALA A 240 17.47 4.59 15.61
CA ALA A 240 16.87 5.81 15.08
C ALA A 240 15.93 6.47 16.11
N GLU A 241 15.08 5.67 16.77
CA GLU A 241 14.21 6.17 17.86
C GLU A 241 15.01 6.79 19.02
N LYS A 242 16.13 6.18 19.44
CA LYS A 242 17.02 6.75 20.47
C LYS A 242 17.67 8.07 20.04
N LEU A 243 17.80 8.30 18.74
CA LEU A 243 18.28 9.56 18.15
C LEU A 243 17.16 10.60 17.98
N GLY A 244 15.93 10.29 18.42
CA GLY A 244 14.80 11.20 18.42
C GLY A 244 13.95 11.14 17.14
N VAL A 245 14.10 10.09 16.31
CA VAL A 245 13.23 9.89 15.14
C VAL A 245 11.93 9.28 15.62
N ASP A 246 10.81 9.88 15.25
CA ASP A 246 9.46 9.35 15.47
C ASP A 246 9.08 8.48 14.23
N LEU A 247 8.84 7.17 14.41
CA LEU A 247 8.69 6.16 13.37
C LEU A 247 7.30 5.51 13.32
#